data_de93a7d06aa4a9f01a8e67d1efa441f1
#
_entry.id   de93a7d06aa4a9f01a8e67d1efa441f1
#
_cell.length_a   1.000
_cell.length_b   1.000
_cell.length_c   1.000
_cell.angle_alpha   90.00
_cell.angle_beta   90.00
_cell.angle_gamma   90.00
#
_symmetry.space_group_name_H-M   'P 1'
#
loop_
_entity.id
_entity.type
_entity.pdbx_description
1 polymer ?
#
loop_
_entity_poly.entity_id
_entity_poly.type
_entity_poly.pdbx_seq_one_letter_code
_entity_poly.pdbx_strand_id
1 'polypeptide(L)'
;MLYIGIDLGTSSVKLLLMDAAGNVKNIVSREYPLYFPNPGWSEQKPEDWYKETMQGLKELLEGFPKEEVAGISFGGQMHGLVILDDKDEVIRPAILWNDGRTTEECDYLNLSLIHISEPTRHSLIS
;
A
#
# COMPACT_ATOMS: atom_id res chain seq x y z
N MET A 1 -4.47 19.76 19.77
CA MET A 1 -4.57 18.41 19.17
C MET A 1 -3.98 18.40 17.77
N LEU A 2 -3.16 17.41 17.50
CA LEU A 2 -2.54 17.19 16.21
C LEU A 2 -3.01 15.85 15.63
N TYR A 3 -3.06 15.76 14.31
CA TYR A 3 -3.46 14.57 13.59
C TYR A 3 -2.46 14.30 12.46
N ILE A 4 -2.19 13.03 12.23
CA ILE A 4 -1.24 12.60 11.20
C ILE A 4 -1.99 11.81 10.13
N GLY A 5 -1.78 12.19 8.88
CA GLY A 5 -2.18 11.41 7.70
C GLY A 5 -0.95 10.81 7.05
N ILE A 6 -1.02 9.53 6.68
CA ILE A 6 0.06 8.82 6.01
C ILE A 6 -0.50 8.23 4.72
N ASP A 7 0.10 8.59 3.58
CA ASP A 7 -0.23 8.02 2.28
C ASP A 7 0.95 7.19 1.78
N LEU A 8 0.77 5.88 1.78
CA LEU A 8 1.77 4.91 1.33
C LEU A 8 1.59 4.66 -0.17
N GLY A 9 2.17 5.53 -0.98
CA GLY A 9 2.06 5.46 -2.43
C GLY A 9 2.99 4.45 -3.09
N THR A 10 3.01 4.42 -4.41
CA THR A 10 3.81 3.46 -5.19
C THR A 10 5.32 3.81 -5.14
N SER A 11 5.68 5.07 -5.19
CA SER A 11 7.08 5.50 -5.25
C SER A 11 7.56 6.23 -4.00
N SER A 12 6.64 6.62 -3.13
CA SER A 12 6.97 7.38 -1.92
C SER A 12 5.86 7.27 -0.88
N VAL A 13 6.23 7.50 0.37
CA VAL A 13 5.27 7.76 1.44
C VAL A 13 5.20 9.27 1.67
N LYS A 14 3.98 9.79 1.77
CA LYS A 14 3.71 11.17 2.17
C LYS A 14 3.09 11.21 3.55
N LEU A 15 3.59 12.10 4.38
CA LEU A 15 3.10 12.29 5.74
C LEU A 15 2.69 13.75 5.92
N LEU A 16 1.55 13.95 6.57
CA LEU A 16 0.97 15.27 6.81
C LEU A 16 0.63 15.40 8.27
N LEU A 17 1.00 16.52 8.85
CA LEU A 17 0.63 16.92 10.21
C LEU A 17 -0.34 18.08 10.13
N MET A 18 -1.49 17.96 10.79
CA MET A 18 -2.48 19.02 10.83
C MET A 18 -3.05 19.22 12.23
N ASP A 19 -3.63 20.39 12.49
CA ASP A 19 -4.35 20.66 13.72
C ASP A 19 -5.84 20.30 13.58
N ALA A 20 -6.59 20.46 14.69
CA ALA A 20 -8.02 20.16 14.72
C ALA A 20 -8.87 21.07 13.84
N ALA A 21 -8.36 22.25 13.48
CA ALA A 21 -9.02 23.18 12.57
C ALA A 21 -8.76 22.89 11.08
N GLY A 22 -7.93 21.87 10.79
CA GLY A 22 -7.56 21.51 9.42
C GLY A 22 -6.37 22.27 8.87
N ASN A 23 -5.65 23.02 9.68
CA ASN A 23 -4.44 23.71 9.25
C ASN A 23 -3.27 22.74 9.15
N VAL A 24 -2.64 22.69 7.98
CA VAL A 24 -1.45 21.88 7.75
C VAL A 24 -0.25 22.51 8.44
N LYS A 25 0.39 21.77 9.32
CA LYS A 25 1.55 22.22 10.11
C LYS A 25 2.87 21.80 9.48
N ASN A 26 2.91 20.62 8.88
CA ASN A 26 4.12 20.09 8.23
C ASN A 26 3.74 19.01 7.23
N ILE A 27 4.58 18.83 6.22
CA ILE A 27 4.47 17.76 5.22
C ILE A 27 5.86 17.21 4.99
N VAL A 28 5.98 15.88 4.98
CA VAL A 28 7.21 15.16 4.66
C VAL A 28 6.91 14.13 3.58
N SER A 29 7.80 13.99 2.63
CA SER A 29 7.76 12.97 1.60
C SER A 29 9.07 12.21 1.59
N ARG A 30 9.00 10.87 1.55
CA ARG A 30 10.18 10.02 1.50
C ARG A 30 10.00 8.97 0.42
N GLU A 31 11.00 8.83 -0.43
CA GLU A 31 11.01 7.87 -1.53
C GLU A 31 11.49 6.50 -1.06
N TYR A 32 11.02 5.47 -1.73
CA TYR A 32 11.54 4.12 -1.59
C TYR A 32 11.70 3.48 -2.99
N PRO A 33 12.65 2.53 -3.15
CA PRO A 33 12.92 1.98 -4.47
C PRO A 33 11.82 1.05 -4.97
N LEU A 34 11.67 1.03 -6.30
CA LEU A 34 10.90 0.05 -7.05
C LEU A 34 11.87 -0.93 -7.69
N TYR A 35 11.54 -2.21 -7.67
CA TYR A 35 12.35 -3.25 -8.25
C TYR A 35 11.64 -3.90 -9.43
N PHE A 36 12.35 -4.08 -10.53
CA PHE A 36 11.84 -4.71 -11.75
C PHE A 36 12.74 -5.89 -12.12
N PRO A 37 12.67 -7.01 -11.37
CA PRO A 37 13.63 -8.11 -11.53
C PRO A 37 13.50 -8.85 -12.87
N ASN A 38 12.33 -8.78 -13.50
CA ASN A 38 12.06 -9.35 -14.82
C ASN A 38 11.14 -8.43 -15.61
N PRO A 39 11.08 -8.53 -16.94
CA PRO A 39 10.15 -7.74 -17.74
C PRO A 39 8.70 -7.92 -17.26
N GLY A 40 8.01 -6.81 -17.04
CA GLY A 40 6.62 -6.80 -16.58
C GLY A 40 6.43 -7.08 -15.08
N TRP A 41 7.50 -7.36 -14.34
CA TRP A 41 7.45 -7.54 -12.88
C TRP A 41 7.65 -6.20 -12.17
N SER A 42 6.93 -6.02 -11.06
CA SER A 42 7.06 -4.83 -10.23
C SER A 42 6.98 -5.23 -8.77
N GLU A 43 8.04 -4.97 -8.02
CA GLU A 43 8.17 -5.41 -6.62
C GLU A 43 8.67 -4.28 -5.73
N GLN A 44 8.32 -4.37 -4.46
CA GLN A 44 8.86 -3.52 -3.40
C GLN A 44 9.11 -4.35 -2.14
N LYS A 45 10.01 -3.85 -1.30
CA LYS A 45 10.27 -4.44 0.01
C LYS A 45 9.38 -3.78 1.07
N PRO A 46 8.49 -4.50 1.73
CA PRO A 46 7.67 -3.94 2.82
C PRO A 46 8.50 -3.29 3.94
N GLU A 47 9.70 -3.78 4.16
CA GLU A 47 10.65 -3.21 5.13
C GLU A 47 11.02 -1.76 4.78
N ASP A 48 11.14 -1.44 3.49
CA ASP A 48 11.40 -0.08 3.01
C ASP A 48 10.22 0.84 3.33
N TRP A 49 8.98 0.37 3.16
CA TRP A 49 7.80 1.13 3.54
C TRP A 49 7.80 1.50 5.01
N TYR A 50 8.08 0.52 5.86
CA TYR A 50 8.13 0.74 7.31
C TYR A 50 9.25 1.69 7.70
N LYS A 51 10.46 1.44 7.20
CA LYS A 51 11.65 2.27 7.48
C LYS A 51 11.43 3.72 7.08
N GLU A 52 10.96 3.97 5.86
CA GLU A 52 10.76 5.32 5.37
C GLU A 52 9.59 6.02 6.07
N THR A 53 8.55 5.29 6.44
CA THR A 53 7.44 5.83 7.23
C THR A 53 7.91 6.24 8.62
N MET A 54 8.68 5.40 9.30
CA MET A 54 9.20 5.73 10.64
C MET A 54 10.16 6.91 10.62
N GLN A 55 11.03 6.97 9.62
CA GLN A 55 11.91 8.12 9.43
C GLN A 55 11.13 9.39 9.10
N GLY A 56 10.13 9.27 8.26
CA GLY A 56 9.24 10.38 7.92
C GLY A 56 8.46 10.91 9.12
N LEU A 57 8.01 10.04 10.03
CA LEU A 57 7.35 10.43 11.27
C LEU A 57 8.28 11.23 12.18
N LYS A 58 9.54 10.84 12.28
CA LYS A 58 10.53 11.61 13.06
C LYS A 58 10.71 13.01 12.51
N GLU A 59 10.87 13.14 11.21
CA GLU A 59 10.99 14.42 10.54
C GLU A 59 9.72 15.26 10.67
N LEU A 60 8.55 14.64 10.50
CA LEU A 60 7.25 15.31 10.57
C LEU A 60 7.01 15.96 11.93
N LEU A 61 7.40 15.27 13.00
CA LEU A 61 7.17 15.70 14.38
C LEU A 61 8.32 16.53 14.95
N GLU A 62 9.35 16.81 14.18
CA GLU A 62 10.47 17.65 14.61
C GLU A 62 9.98 19.07 14.94
N GLY A 63 10.18 19.50 16.18
CA GLY A 63 9.68 20.78 16.69
C GLY A 63 8.21 20.79 17.12
N PHE A 64 7.52 19.66 17.09
CA PHE A 64 6.13 19.52 17.55
C PHE A 64 6.02 18.57 18.74
N PRO A 65 5.07 18.82 19.67
CA PRO A 65 4.88 17.96 20.83
C PRO A 65 4.19 16.64 20.42
N LYS A 66 4.87 15.52 20.60
CA LYS A 66 4.34 14.18 20.30
C LYS A 66 3.09 13.87 21.11
N GLU A 67 3.03 14.39 22.33
CA GLU A 67 1.94 14.18 23.27
C GLU A 67 0.61 14.75 22.78
N GLU A 68 0.66 15.70 21.86
CA GLU A 68 -0.54 16.31 21.27
C GLU A 68 -1.10 15.54 20.09
N VAL A 69 -0.41 14.51 19.59
CA VAL A 69 -0.91 13.67 18.52
C VAL A 69 -2.09 12.82 19.02
N ALA A 70 -3.28 13.13 18.51
CA ALA A 70 -4.52 12.49 18.94
C ALA A 70 -4.94 11.33 18.05
N GLY A 71 -4.44 11.27 16.82
CA GLY A 71 -4.79 10.19 15.89
C GLY A 71 -3.90 10.13 14.67
N ILE A 72 -3.85 8.94 14.08
CA ILE A 72 -3.11 8.65 12.85
C ILE A 72 -4.06 7.89 11.92
N SER A 73 -4.08 8.27 10.64
CA SER A 73 -4.84 7.58 9.61
C SER A 73 -3.93 7.23 8.44
N PHE A 74 -4.27 6.14 7.76
CA PHE A 74 -3.49 5.62 6.64
C PHE A 74 -4.33 5.55 5.37
N GLY A 75 -3.71 5.91 4.26
CA GLY A 75 -4.13 5.57 2.91
C GLY A 75 -2.94 4.98 2.16
N GLY A 76 -3.16 4.50 0.98
CA GLY A 76 -2.04 4.00 0.18
C GLY A 76 -2.46 3.19 -1.04
N GLN A 77 -1.46 2.66 -1.73
CA GLN A 77 -1.68 1.79 -2.88
C GLN A 77 -2.41 0.51 -2.48
N MET A 78 -3.22 0.01 -3.40
CA MET A 78 -4.06 -1.18 -3.20
C MET A 78 -3.62 -2.32 -4.13
N HIS A 79 -4.20 -3.49 -3.91
CA HIS A 79 -4.06 -4.67 -4.77
C HIS A 79 -2.62 -5.21 -4.87
N GLY A 80 -1.77 -4.89 -3.90
CA GLY A 80 -0.46 -5.51 -3.75
C GLY A 80 -0.56 -6.80 -2.94
N LEU A 81 0.35 -7.72 -3.19
CA LEU A 81 0.45 -8.98 -2.45
C LEU A 81 1.66 -8.95 -1.52
N VAL A 82 1.40 -8.99 -0.22
CA VAL A 82 2.42 -9.17 0.81
C VAL A 82 2.20 -10.52 1.49
N ILE A 83 3.24 -11.34 1.53
CA ILE A 83 3.17 -12.68 2.12
C ILE A 83 4.03 -12.72 3.38
N LEU A 84 3.43 -13.15 4.47
CA LEU A 84 4.07 -13.26 5.78
C LEU A 84 4.14 -14.73 6.20
N ASP A 85 5.14 -15.08 7.02
CA ASP A 85 5.20 -16.37 7.66
C ASP A 85 4.37 -16.42 8.96
N ASP A 86 4.46 -17.52 9.70
CA ASP A 86 3.75 -17.71 10.96
C ASP A 86 4.25 -16.83 12.10
N LYS A 87 5.36 -16.12 11.91
CA LYS A 87 5.93 -15.13 12.84
C LYS A 87 5.71 -13.69 12.38
N ASP A 88 4.85 -13.49 11.39
CA ASP A 88 4.58 -12.19 10.76
C ASP A 88 5.81 -11.56 10.08
N GLU A 89 6.77 -12.39 9.68
CA GLU A 89 7.93 -11.93 8.92
C GLU A 89 7.66 -12.03 7.41
N VAL A 90 8.16 -11.03 6.67
CA VAL A 90 8.00 -10.97 5.21
C VAL A 90 8.79 -12.08 4.54
N ILE A 91 8.10 -12.96 3.79
CA ILE A 91 8.72 -14.10 3.10
C ILE A 91 9.49 -13.66 1.85
N ARG A 92 8.95 -12.67 1.13
CA ARG A 92 9.49 -12.19 -0.14
C ARG A 92 9.07 -10.74 -0.40
N PRO A 93 9.70 -10.06 -1.37
CA PRO A 93 9.24 -8.74 -1.80
C PRO A 93 7.78 -8.75 -2.21
N ALA A 94 7.08 -7.66 -1.90
CA ALA A 94 5.69 -7.49 -2.29
C ALA A 94 5.55 -7.41 -3.81
N ILE A 95 4.54 -8.08 -4.34
CA ILE A 95 4.15 -7.99 -5.75
C ILE A 95 3.14 -6.86 -5.87
N LEU A 96 3.45 -5.85 -6.68
CA LEU A 96 2.65 -4.63 -6.75
C LEU A 96 1.48 -4.77 -7.73
N TRP A 97 0.54 -3.82 -7.63
CA TRP A 97 -0.67 -3.77 -8.45
C TRP A 97 -0.40 -3.67 -9.96
N ASN A 98 0.75 -3.11 -10.35
CA ASN A 98 1.15 -2.93 -11.75
C ASN A 98 2.06 -4.06 -12.26
N ASP A 99 2.17 -5.16 -11.52
CA ASP A 99 2.91 -6.35 -11.92
C ASP A 99 2.09 -7.21 -12.87
N GLY A 100 2.71 -7.72 -13.92
CA GLY A 100 2.04 -8.48 -14.98
C GLY A 100 2.39 -9.97 -15.03
N ARG A 101 3.03 -10.53 -13.99
CA ARG A 101 3.53 -11.93 -14.00
C ARG A 101 2.44 -12.99 -14.02
N THR A 102 1.21 -12.67 -13.62
CA THR A 102 0.11 -13.63 -13.48
C THR A 102 -0.89 -13.60 -14.63
N THR A 103 -0.48 -13.17 -15.81
CA THR A 103 -1.36 -13.08 -16.97
C THR A 103 -1.97 -14.42 -17.36
N GLU A 104 -1.16 -15.48 -17.38
CA GLU A 104 -1.64 -16.83 -17.73
C GLU A 104 -2.64 -17.36 -16.71
N GLU A 105 -2.39 -17.13 -15.42
CA GLU A 105 -3.27 -17.52 -14.33
C GLU A 105 -4.60 -16.76 -14.38
N CYS A 106 -4.54 -15.47 -14.71
CA CYS A 106 -5.74 -14.66 -14.90
C CYS A 106 -6.59 -15.18 -16.07
N ASP A 107 -5.96 -15.50 -17.18
CA ASP A 107 -6.65 -16.07 -18.35
C ASP A 107 -7.29 -17.43 -18.00
N TYR A 108 -6.56 -18.29 -17.31
CA TYR A 108 -7.07 -19.58 -16.84
C TYR A 108 -8.30 -19.42 -15.92
N LEU A 109 -8.21 -18.52 -14.94
CA LEU A 109 -9.31 -18.27 -14.00
C LEU A 109 -10.52 -17.67 -14.71
N ASN A 110 -10.32 -16.74 -15.64
CA ASN A 110 -11.40 -16.15 -16.40
C ASN A 110 -12.14 -17.19 -17.27
N LEU A 111 -11.42 -18.08 -17.91
CA LEU A 111 -12.02 -19.18 -18.68
C LEU A 111 -12.78 -20.15 -17.77
N SER A 112 -12.24 -20.50 -16.62
CA SER A 112 -12.90 -21.35 -15.63
C SER A 112 -14.19 -20.72 -15.11
N LEU A 113 -14.19 -19.42 -14.83
CA LEU A 113 -15.36 -18.68 -14.37
C LEU A 113 -16.45 -18.62 -15.45
N ILE A 114 -16.10 -18.48 -16.71
CA ILE A 114 -17.06 -18.51 -17.82
C ILE A 114 -17.75 -19.87 -17.88
N HIS A 115 -17.02 -20.97 -17.75
CA HIS A 115 -17.58 -22.32 -17.76
C HIS A 115 -18.47 -22.64 -16.56
N ILE A 116 -18.16 -22.08 -15.40
CA ILE A 116 -18.91 -22.33 -14.16
C ILE A 116 -20.15 -21.42 -14.05
N SER A 117 -20.05 -20.17 -14.49
CA SER A 117 -21.06 -19.15 -14.22
C SER A 117 -22.09 -18.96 -15.33
N GLU A 118 -21.85 -19.46 -16.54
CA GLU A 118 -22.78 -19.27 -17.65
C GLU A 118 -24.18 -19.85 -17.40
N PRO A 119 -24.34 -21.09 -16.91
CA PRO A 119 -25.66 -21.60 -16.55
C PRO A 119 -26.35 -20.82 -15.43
N THR A 120 -25.57 -20.29 -14.49
CA THR A 120 -26.08 -19.53 -13.35
C THR A 120 -26.40 -18.09 -13.74
N ARG A 121 -25.69 -17.55 -14.73
CA ARG A 121 -25.90 -16.19 -15.24
C ARG A 121 -27.26 -16.03 -15.91
N HIS A 122 -27.70 -17.03 -16.65
CA HIS A 122 -29.04 -17.03 -17.27
C HIS A 122 -30.16 -17.07 -16.24
N SER A 123 -29.96 -17.74 -15.10
CA SER A 123 -30.96 -17.81 -14.04
C SER A 123 -30.96 -16.54 -13.18
N LEU A 124 -29.89 -15.76 -13.13
CA LEU A 124 -29.80 -14.51 -12.39
C LEU A 124 -30.30 -13.29 -13.16
N ILE A 125 -30.30 -13.36 -14.48
CA ILE A 125 -30.72 -12.27 -15.37
C ILE A 125 -32.21 -12.38 -15.73
N SER A 126 -32.77 -13.56 -15.58
CA SER A 126 -34.21 -13.78 -15.76
C SER A 126 -34.95 -13.46 -14.47
#